data_d5f7c71f8daa00496c0af38a80780ea1
#
_entry.id   d5f7c71f8daa00496c0af38a80780ea1
#
_cell.length_a   1.000
_cell.length_b   1.000
_cell.length_c   1.000
_cell.angle_alpha   90.00
_cell.angle_beta   90.00
_cell.angle_gamma   90.00
#
_symmetry.space_group_name_H-M   'P 1'
#
loop_
_entity.id
_entity.type
_entity.pdbx_description
1 polymer ?
#
loop_
_entity_poly.entity_id
_entity_poly.type
_entity_poly.pdbx_seq_one_letter_code
_entity_poly.pdbx_strand_id
1 'polypeptide(L)'
;MFHGTDVGHTWESTGPRYLAYLEANGQKDSEEYRRAQENMEQGKRYYEIEATDAASSVRYREDRMVENFRRSYQELEAVRRTDIMGIYGSTHIVESEYRNSDFRMAKQLSENYGEHLHTKDLTQEPERIDALEVNGKTYTASYFGEQDISMVKGYKIRKFWRLEDAYEDFKNLPTPREILPADNYPVKIQAGQVFAVEYLMSDGSTEWKYYISDGTVQNGQLITKRMKME
;
A
#
# COMPACT_ATOMS: atom_id res chain seq x y z
N MET A 1 14.00 -14.55 11.49
CA MET A 1 13.33 -14.15 12.74
C MET A 1 12.36 -13.04 12.39
N PHE A 2 11.17 -13.02 12.96
CA PHE A 2 10.17 -11.97 12.71
C PHE A 2 10.01 -11.12 13.97
N HIS A 3 9.98 -9.80 13.79
CA HIS A 3 9.74 -8.84 14.87
C HIS A 3 8.53 -7.97 14.52
N GLY A 4 7.57 -7.90 15.43
CA GLY A 4 6.46 -6.95 15.33
C GLY A 4 6.94 -5.57 15.80
N THR A 5 6.67 -4.54 15.03
CA THR A 5 7.07 -3.16 15.38
C THR A 5 5.88 -2.23 15.58
N ASP A 6 4.67 -2.62 15.14
CA ASP A 6 3.45 -1.83 15.32
C ASP A 6 2.88 -1.94 16.73
N VAL A 7 2.00 -1.01 17.08
CA VAL A 7 1.26 -1.04 18.36
C VAL A 7 0.25 -2.19 18.38
N GLY A 8 -0.11 -2.67 19.56
CA GLY A 8 -1.01 -3.80 19.75
C GLY A 8 -2.48 -3.48 19.41
N HIS A 9 -2.86 -3.54 18.15
CA HIS A 9 -4.24 -3.30 17.73
C HIS A 9 -5.26 -4.28 18.31
N THR A 10 -4.82 -5.45 18.74
CA THR A 10 -5.68 -6.48 19.38
C THR A 10 -5.41 -6.63 20.87
N TRP A 11 -5.03 -5.53 21.52
CA TRP A 11 -4.61 -5.50 22.93
C TRP A 11 -5.69 -6.04 23.88
N GLU A 12 -6.98 -5.86 23.57
CA GLU A 12 -8.08 -6.38 24.39
C GLU A 12 -8.35 -7.87 24.24
N SER A 13 -8.00 -8.46 23.12
CA SER A 13 -8.39 -9.84 22.76
C SER A 13 -7.20 -10.79 22.67
N THR A 14 -6.28 -10.55 21.73
CA THR A 14 -5.15 -11.46 21.48
C THR A 14 -4.02 -11.26 22.48
N GLY A 15 -3.79 -10.03 22.93
CA GLY A 15 -2.74 -9.72 23.90
C GLY A 15 -2.86 -10.51 25.20
N PRO A 16 -4.00 -10.46 25.92
CA PRO A 16 -4.20 -11.22 27.15
C PRO A 16 -4.07 -12.73 26.96
N ARG A 17 -4.55 -13.24 25.82
CA ARG A 17 -4.42 -14.68 25.50
C ARG A 17 -2.98 -15.09 25.29
N TYR A 18 -2.17 -14.23 24.64
CA TYR A 18 -0.75 -14.51 24.43
C TYR A 18 0.03 -14.45 25.75
N LEU A 19 -0.25 -13.49 26.62
CA LEU A 19 0.35 -13.42 27.95
C LEU A 19 0.00 -14.67 28.80
N ALA A 20 -1.26 -15.10 28.79
CA ALA A 20 -1.67 -16.32 29.48
C ALA A 20 -0.97 -17.56 28.92
N TYR A 21 -0.78 -17.65 27.61
CA TYR A 21 0.00 -18.71 26.99
C TYR A 21 1.46 -18.72 27.47
N LEU A 22 2.13 -17.58 27.47
CA LEU A 22 3.51 -17.46 27.94
C LEU A 22 3.63 -17.84 29.44
N GLU A 23 2.71 -17.37 30.26
CA GLU A 23 2.66 -17.69 31.70
C GLU A 23 2.47 -19.19 31.94
N ALA A 24 1.54 -19.84 31.21
CA ALA A 24 1.32 -21.29 31.30
C ALA A 24 2.53 -22.13 30.86
N ASN A 25 3.41 -21.55 30.03
CA ASN A 25 4.66 -22.20 29.61
C ASN A 25 5.90 -21.77 30.45
N GLY A 26 5.69 -21.15 31.61
CA GLY A 26 6.77 -20.75 32.50
C GLY A 26 7.62 -19.57 32.00
N GLN A 27 7.09 -18.77 31.07
CA GLN A 27 7.80 -17.65 30.42
C GLN A 27 7.38 -16.27 30.96
N LYS A 28 6.78 -16.19 32.15
CA LYS A 28 6.30 -14.94 32.74
C LYS A 28 7.41 -13.90 32.96
N ASP A 29 8.63 -14.31 33.18
CA ASP A 29 9.80 -13.45 33.39
C ASP A 29 10.65 -13.29 32.11
N SER A 30 10.13 -13.76 30.95
CA SER A 30 10.83 -13.69 29.69
C SER A 30 10.77 -12.29 29.06
N GLU A 31 11.69 -12.03 28.14
CA GLU A 31 11.68 -10.83 27.32
C GLU A 31 10.43 -10.74 26.46
N GLU A 32 9.96 -11.89 25.93
CA GLU A 32 8.74 -12.00 25.15
C GLU A 32 7.51 -11.55 25.96
N TYR A 33 7.44 -11.95 27.23
CA TYR A 33 6.33 -11.56 28.12
C TYR A 33 6.32 -10.05 28.34
N ARG A 34 7.47 -9.43 28.63
CA ARG A 34 7.59 -7.98 28.81
C ARG A 34 7.23 -7.20 27.54
N ARG A 35 7.67 -7.66 26.38
CA ARG A 35 7.33 -7.04 25.09
C ARG A 35 5.85 -7.17 24.76
N ALA A 36 5.25 -8.31 25.07
CA ALA A 36 3.81 -8.48 24.87
C ALA A 36 3.00 -7.51 25.74
N GLN A 37 3.39 -7.31 27.00
CA GLN A 37 2.78 -6.33 27.91
C GLN A 37 2.95 -4.91 27.35
N GLU A 38 4.16 -4.52 26.99
CA GLU A 38 4.46 -3.20 26.44
C GLU A 38 3.65 -2.93 25.15
N ASN A 39 3.57 -3.92 24.25
CA ASN A 39 2.80 -3.78 23.01
C ASN A 39 1.30 -3.60 23.29
N MET A 40 0.75 -4.31 24.30
CA MET A 40 -0.63 -4.12 24.72
C MET A 40 -0.87 -2.72 25.29
N GLU A 41 0.05 -2.21 26.11
CA GLU A 41 -0.07 -0.84 26.66
C GLU A 41 0.05 0.22 25.58
N GLN A 42 0.94 0.05 24.61
CA GLN A 42 1.02 0.91 23.43
C GLN A 42 -0.29 0.91 22.65
N GLY A 43 -0.90 -0.25 22.42
CA GLY A 43 -2.19 -0.38 21.76
C GLY A 43 -3.31 0.32 22.52
N LYS A 44 -3.41 0.06 23.82
CA LYS A 44 -4.39 0.74 24.69
C LYS A 44 -4.24 2.25 24.61
N ARG A 45 -3.02 2.76 24.75
CA ARG A 45 -2.73 4.19 24.67
C ARG A 45 -3.07 4.81 23.33
N TYR A 46 -2.80 4.09 22.23
CA TYR A 46 -3.19 4.51 20.89
C TYR A 46 -4.71 4.78 20.81
N TYR A 47 -5.54 3.85 21.25
CA TYR A 47 -7.00 3.98 21.19
C TYR A 47 -7.56 5.01 22.17
N GLU A 48 -6.93 5.20 23.33
CA GLU A 48 -7.29 6.29 24.25
C GLU A 48 -7.08 7.67 23.61
N ILE A 49 -5.98 7.85 22.87
CA ILE A 49 -5.70 9.11 22.16
C ILE A 49 -6.66 9.25 20.98
N GLU A 50 -6.87 8.18 20.21
CA GLU A 50 -7.73 8.18 19.02
C GLU A 50 -9.17 8.62 19.38
N ALA A 51 -9.68 8.20 20.52
CA ALA A 51 -11.01 8.58 21.00
C ALA A 51 -11.18 10.10 21.19
N THR A 52 -10.09 10.86 21.33
CA THR A 52 -10.14 12.31 21.58
C THR A 52 -9.45 13.13 20.49
N ASP A 53 -8.39 12.59 19.88
CA ASP A 53 -7.59 13.26 18.86
C ASP A 53 -6.96 12.23 17.89
N ALA A 54 -7.65 11.98 16.78
CA ALA A 54 -7.19 11.04 15.76
C ALA A 54 -5.86 11.44 15.11
N ALA A 55 -5.53 12.72 15.01
CA ALA A 55 -4.26 13.16 14.43
C ALA A 55 -3.09 12.83 15.37
N SER A 56 -3.26 13.07 16.66
CA SER A 56 -2.25 12.72 17.66
C SER A 56 -2.09 11.23 17.84
N SER A 57 -3.15 10.41 17.66
CA SER A 57 -3.02 8.96 17.73
C SER A 57 -2.16 8.40 16.59
N VAL A 58 -2.33 8.93 15.37
CA VAL A 58 -1.49 8.54 14.22
C VAL A 58 -0.03 8.87 14.49
N ARG A 59 0.28 10.07 15.00
CA ARG A 59 1.66 10.45 15.37
C ARG A 59 2.22 9.53 16.45
N TYR A 60 1.46 9.28 17.51
CA TYR A 60 1.86 8.36 18.57
C TYR A 60 2.23 6.96 18.02
N ARG A 61 1.40 6.42 17.13
CA ARG A 61 1.65 5.12 16.50
C ARG A 61 2.95 5.11 15.70
N GLU A 62 3.18 6.11 14.86
CA GLU A 62 4.41 6.21 14.06
C GLU A 62 5.66 6.27 14.96
N ASP A 63 5.60 7.07 16.02
CA ASP A 63 6.70 7.19 16.98
C ASP A 63 7.00 5.85 17.67
N ARG A 64 5.95 5.11 18.07
CA ARG A 64 6.13 3.76 18.66
C ARG A 64 6.71 2.76 17.66
N MET A 65 6.27 2.80 16.41
CA MET A 65 6.82 1.96 15.35
C MET A 65 8.32 2.21 15.15
N VAL A 66 8.73 3.47 15.15
CA VAL A 66 10.15 3.86 15.05
C VAL A 66 10.96 3.35 16.24
N GLU A 67 10.46 3.54 17.46
CA GLU A 67 11.15 3.06 18.67
C GLU A 67 11.27 1.53 18.71
N ASN A 68 10.18 0.83 18.41
CA ASN A 68 10.17 -0.63 18.36
C ASN A 68 11.12 -1.18 17.29
N PHE A 69 11.15 -0.52 16.11
CA PHE A 69 12.09 -0.87 15.05
C PHE A 69 13.54 -0.67 15.49
N ARG A 70 13.88 0.51 16.03
CA ARG A 70 15.23 0.83 16.49
C ARG A 70 15.72 -0.15 17.55
N ARG A 71 14.89 -0.48 18.51
CA ARG A 71 15.21 -1.48 19.53
C ARG A 71 15.53 -2.84 18.91
N SER A 72 14.65 -3.32 18.05
CA SER A 72 14.85 -4.61 17.35
C SER A 72 16.11 -4.60 16.48
N TYR A 73 16.40 -3.48 15.80
CA TYR A 73 17.60 -3.33 15.00
C TYR A 73 18.86 -3.39 15.85
N GLN A 74 18.91 -2.63 16.94
CA GLN A 74 20.06 -2.60 17.85
C GLN A 74 20.35 -3.99 18.48
N GLU A 75 19.32 -4.73 18.84
CA GLU A 75 19.48 -6.10 19.36
C GLU A 75 20.04 -7.06 18.32
N LEU A 76 19.57 -6.97 17.08
CA LEU A 76 20.09 -7.79 15.98
C LEU A 76 21.52 -7.39 15.60
N GLU A 77 21.82 -6.11 15.60
CA GLU A 77 23.16 -5.61 15.31
C GLU A 77 24.18 -6.02 16.39
N ALA A 78 23.76 -6.08 17.66
CA ALA A 78 24.61 -6.51 18.77
C ALA A 78 25.06 -7.99 18.67
N VAL A 79 24.25 -8.84 18.05
CA VAL A 79 24.57 -10.27 17.90
C VAL A 79 25.13 -10.60 16.51
N ARG A 80 24.76 -9.86 15.50
CA ARG A 80 25.18 -10.06 14.11
C ARG A 80 24.87 -8.82 13.28
N ARG A 81 25.85 -8.33 12.53
CA ARG A 81 25.57 -7.33 11.49
C ARG A 81 24.63 -7.94 10.46
N THR A 82 23.49 -7.28 10.19
CA THR A 82 22.45 -7.88 9.38
C THR A 82 21.67 -6.81 8.62
N ASP A 83 21.25 -7.15 7.41
CA ASP A 83 20.28 -6.36 6.67
C ASP A 83 18.88 -6.74 7.17
N ILE A 84 18.01 -5.74 7.31
CA ILE A 84 16.63 -5.93 7.75
C ILE A 84 15.69 -5.54 6.62
N MET A 85 14.67 -6.35 6.39
CA MET A 85 13.54 -6.02 5.55
C MET A 85 12.31 -5.83 6.43
N GLY A 86 11.66 -4.67 6.31
CA GLY A 86 10.37 -4.37 6.94
C GLY A 86 9.24 -4.38 5.92
N ILE A 87 8.07 -4.88 6.30
CA ILE A 87 6.83 -4.84 5.50
C ILE A 87 5.83 -3.98 6.25
N TYR A 88 5.43 -2.88 5.63
CA TYR A 88 4.53 -1.88 6.23
C TYR A 88 3.49 -1.42 5.21
N GLY A 89 2.38 -0.85 5.69
CA GLY A 89 1.44 -0.15 4.83
C GLY A 89 2.10 1.06 4.13
N SER A 90 1.68 1.35 2.91
CA SER A 90 2.31 2.38 2.05
C SER A 90 2.46 3.75 2.70
N THR A 91 1.55 4.13 3.59
CA THR A 91 1.62 5.42 4.31
C THR A 91 2.78 5.52 5.30
N HIS A 92 3.29 4.40 5.81
CA HIS A 92 4.40 4.36 6.76
C HIS A 92 5.77 4.43 6.10
N ILE A 93 5.85 4.12 4.79
CA ILE A 93 7.10 4.06 4.02
C ILE A 93 7.40 5.34 3.22
N VAL A 94 6.61 6.42 3.39
CA VAL A 94 6.82 7.70 2.70
C VAL A 94 7.98 8.44 3.35
N GLU A 95 9.03 8.69 2.59
CA GLU A 95 10.23 9.45 3.00
C GLU A 95 10.15 10.95 2.67
N SER A 96 9.25 11.34 1.77
CA SER A 96 9.12 12.72 1.30
C SER A 96 8.22 13.58 2.20
N GLU A 97 8.43 14.90 2.17
CA GLU A 97 7.64 15.91 2.92
C GLU A 97 6.22 16.14 2.36
N TYR A 98 5.61 15.13 1.76
CA TYR A 98 4.28 15.27 1.18
C TYR A 98 3.20 15.25 2.27
N ARG A 99 2.42 16.33 2.39
CA ARG A 99 1.24 16.47 3.26
C ARG A 99 1.47 16.14 4.75
N ASN A 100 2.34 16.88 5.46
CA ASN A 100 2.61 16.66 6.89
C ASN A 100 3.10 15.25 7.19
N SER A 101 3.98 14.71 6.38
CA SER A 101 4.55 13.36 6.55
C SER A 101 5.78 13.32 7.46
N ASP A 102 6.20 14.44 8.04
CA ASP A 102 7.42 14.56 8.86
C ASP A 102 7.47 13.56 10.02
N PHE A 103 6.29 13.12 10.48
CA PHE A 103 6.18 12.14 11.56
C PHE A 103 6.04 10.68 11.06
N ARG A 104 6.04 10.43 9.76
CA ARG A 104 5.94 9.07 9.22
C ARG A 104 7.19 8.26 9.55
N MET A 105 7.01 6.95 9.78
CA MET A 105 8.07 6.05 10.20
C MET A 105 9.30 6.11 9.28
N ALA A 106 9.12 5.96 7.98
CA ALA A 106 10.24 5.98 7.04
C ALA A 106 10.96 7.33 7.02
N LYS A 107 10.23 8.46 7.12
CA LYS A 107 10.84 9.79 7.22
C LYS A 107 11.70 9.92 8.48
N GLN A 108 11.19 9.51 9.63
CA GLN A 108 11.95 9.52 10.88
C GLN A 108 13.16 8.58 10.83
N LEU A 109 13.03 7.41 10.19
CA LEU A 109 14.16 6.47 10.02
C LEU A 109 15.20 7.01 9.04
N SER A 110 14.80 7.68 7.95
CA SER A 110 15.71 8.26 6.97
C SER A 110 16.63 9.33 7.58
N GLU A 111 16.17 10.07 8.56
CA GLU A 111 16.96 11.06 9.31
C GLU A 111 18.12 10.41 10.11
N ASN A 112 17.96 9.13 10.49
CA ASN A 112 18.96 8.41 11.30
C ASN A 112 19.85 7.48 10.45
N TYR A 113 19.27 6.87 9.42
CA TYR A 113 19.96 5.85 8.62
C TYR A 113 20.41 6.35 7.25
N GLY A 114 19.87 7.50 6.79
CA GLY A 114 20.26 8.14 5.53
C GLY A 114 20.19 7.17 4.35
N GLU A 115 21.29 7.10 3.60
CA GLU A 115 21.41 6.23 2.42
C GLU A 115 21.36 4.71 2.71
N HIS A 116 21.37 4.30 3.97
CA HIS A 116 21.22 2.91 4.37
C HIS A 116 19.76 2.48 4.50
N LEU A 117 18.81 3.41 4.42
CA LEU A 117 17.39 3.13 4.35
C LEU A 117 16.93 3.17 2.89
N HIS A 118 16.25 2.11 2.45
CA HIS A 118 15.61 2.08 1.14
C HIS A 118 14.15 1.69 1.32
N THR A 119 13.24 2.54 0.88
CA THR A 119 11.81 2.21 0.86
C THR A 119 11.35 1.94 -0.57
N LYS A 120 10.42 1.00 -0.70
CA LYS A 120 9.83 0.66 -1.99
C LYS A 120 8.32 0.47 -1.83
N ASP A 121 7.56 1.27 -2.55
CA ASP A 121 6.11 1.12 -2.63
C ASP A 121 5.75 -0.01 -3.60
N LEU A 122 5.46 -1.18 -3.05
CA LEU A 122 5.11 -2.36 -3.85
C LEU A 122 3.76 -2.22 -4.57
N THR A 123 2.92 -1.27 -4.19
CA THR A 123 1.68 -0.99 -4.93
C THR A 123 1.93 -0.40 -6.30
N GLN A 124 3.14 0.12 -6.56
CA GLN A 124 3.55 0.65 -7.86
C GLN A 124 4.24 -0.40 -8.74
N GLU A 125 4.52 -1.58 -8.21
CA GLU A 125 5.14 -2.68 -8.94
C GLU A 125 4.08 -3.58 -9.56
N PRO A 126 4.26 -3.99 -10.81
CA PRO A 126 3.34 -4.94 -11.42
C PRO A 126 3.48 -6.33 -10.79
N GLU A 127 2.37 -7.03 -10.61
CA GLU A 127 2.38 -8.42 -10.17
C GLU A 127 3.03 -9.35 -11.20
N ARG A 128 2.88 -9.00 -12.48
CA ARG A 128 3.51 -9.69 -13.61
C ARG A 128 3.56 -8.80 -14.85
N ILE A 129 4.36 -9.23 -15.82
CA ILE A 129 4.45 -8.60 -17.12
C ILE A 129 3.86 -9.54 -18.16
N ASP A 130 2.87 -9.05 -18.90
CA ASP A 130 2.18 -9.75 -19.98
C ASP A 130 2.49 -9.09 -21.33
N ALA A 131 2.06 -9.71 -22.42
CA ALA A 131 2.00 -9.11 -23.74
C ALA A 131 0.53 -9.00 -24.16
N LEU A 132 0.07 -7.79 -24.49
CA LEU A 132 -1.29 -7.56 -24.97
C LEU A 132 -1.26 -7.05 -26.41
N GLU A 133 -2.05 -7.69 -27.27
CA GLU A 133 -2.30 -7.20 -28.61
C GLU A 133 -3.47 -6.21 -28.61
N VAL A 134 -3.21 -5.00 -29.12
CA VAL A 134 -4.21 -3.93 -29.22
C VAL A 134 -4.12 -3.30 -30.60
N ASN A 135 -5.19 -3.32 -31.37
CA ASN A 135 -5.25 -2.81 -32.75
C ASN A 135 -4.12 -3.37 -33.65
N GLY A 136 -3.81 -4.67 -33.52
CA GLY A 136 -2.79 -5.35 -34.34
C GLY A 136 -1.33 -5.04 -33.95
N LYS A 137 -1.10 -4.33 -32.83
CA LYS A 137 0.23 -4.07 -32.27
C LYS A 137 0.34 -4.71 -30.89
N THR A 138 1.43 -5.39 -30.63
CA THR A 138 1.73 -6.00 -29.33
C THR A 138 2.46 -5.00 -28.44
N TYR A 139 1.97 -4.84 -27.20
CA TYR A 139 2.56 -4.02 -26.16
C TYR A 139 3.00 -4.86 -24.97
N THR A 140 4.09 -4.46 -24.34
CA THR A 140 4.42 -4.91 -22.99
C THR A 140 3.36 -4.35 -22.03
N ALA A 141 2.77 -5.20 -21.21
CA ALA A 141 1.65 -4.84 -20.34
C ALA A 141 1.94 -5.24 -18.89
N SER A 142 2.09 -4.24 -18.03
CA SER A 142 2.26 -4.42 -16.58
C SER A 142 0.92 -4.65 -15.90
N TYR A 143 0.73 -5.83 -15.31
CA TYR A 143 -0.49 -6.20 -14.60
C TYR A 143 -0.44 -5.75 -13.13
N PHE A 144 -1.50 -5.09 -12.65
CA PHE A 144 -1.60 -4.52 -11.30
C PHE A 144 -2.75 -5.13 -10.47
N GLY A 145 -3.16 -6.33 -10.79
CA GLY A 145 -4.17 -7.03 -10.02
C GLY A 145 -5.60 -6.79 -10.47
N GLU A 146 -6.53 -7.30 -9.65
CA GLU A 146 -7.95 -7.24 -9.90
C GLU A 146 -8.71 -6.61 -8.73
N GLN A 147 -9.90 -6.09 -9.03
CA GLN A 147 -10.81 -5.52 -8.04
C GLN A 147 -12.19 -6.13 -8.19
N ASP A 148 -12.79 -6.53 -7.06
CA ASP A 148 -14.20 -6.90 -7.01
C ASP A 148 -15.06 -5.63 -7.15
N ILE A 149 -15.88 -5.62 -8.20
CA ILE A 149 -16.86 -4.57 -8.47
C ILE A 149 -18.28 -5.13 -8.57
N SER A 150 -18.55 -6.27 -7.95
CA SER A 150 -19.86 -6.96 -7.97
C SER A 150 -21.00 -6.11 -7.40
N MET A 151 -20.70 -5.08 -6.62
CA MET A 151 -21.69 -4.09 -6.17
C MET A 151 -22.22 -3.20 -7.30
N VAL A 152 -21.50 -3.13 -8.43
CA VAL A 152 -21.94 -2.40 -9.63
C VAL A 152 -22.76 -3.36 -10.51
N LYS A 153 -24.03 -3.03 -10.72
CA LYS A 153 -24.94 -3.88 -11.51
C LYS A 153 -24.35 -4.23 -12.88
N GLY A 154 -24.27 -5.52 -13.16
CA GLY A 154 -23.78 -6.05 -14.44
C GLY A 154 -22.29 -6.39 -14.45
N TYR A 155 -21.54 -6.07 -13.40
CA TYR A 155 -20.12 -6.33 -13.30
C TYR A 155 -19.79 -7.31 -12.17
N LYS A 156 -18.65 -8.00 -12.26
CA LYS A 156 -18.07 -8.83 -11.19
C LYS A 156 -16.70 -8.34 -10.79
N ILE A 157 -15.77 -8.32 -11.72
CA ILE A 157 -14.35 -8.04 -11.50
C ILE A 157 -13.87 -7.09 -12.59
N ARG A 158 -12.92 -6.25 -12.26
CA ARG A 158 -12.09 -5.56 -13.25
C ARG A 158 -10.61 -5.85 -12.98
N LYS A 159 -9.82 -6.01 -14.04
CA LYS A 159 -8.38 -6.23 -14.00
C LYS A 159 -7.66 -5.14 -14.75
N PHE A 160 -6.45 -4.78 -14.29
CA PHE A 160 -5.76 -3.60 -14.78
C PHE A 160 -4.40 -3.96 -15.36
N TRP A 161 -4.15 -3.48 -16.57
CA TRP A 161 -2.84 -3.46 -17.20
C TRP A 161 -2.46 -2.05 -17.59
N ARG A 162 -1.20 -1.66 -17.36
CA ARG A 162 -0.62 -0.48 -17.99
C ARG A 162 0.14 -0.94 -19.24
N LEU A 163 -0.19 -0.34 -20.38
CA LEU A 163 0.53 -0.58 -21.64
C LEU A 163 1.77 0.29 -21.66
N GLU A 164 2.93 -0.33 -21.59
CA GLU A 164 4.20 0.41 -21.51
C GLU A 164 4.52 1.05 -22.87
N ASP A 165 5.03 2.29 -22.81
CA ASP A 165 5.42 3.09 -23.98
C ASP A 165 4.31 3.30 -25.03
N ALA A 166 3.04 3.14 -24.65
CA ALA A 166 1.91 3.17 -25.57
C ALA A 166 1.34 4.57 -25.82
N TYR A 167 1.68 5.58 -25.01
CA TYR A 167 1.02 6.89 -25.00
C TYR A 167 1.02 7.57 -26.38
N GLU A 168 2.14 7.55 -27.07
CA GLU A 168 2.28 8.21 -28.40
C GLU A 168 1.36 7.60 -29.46
N ASP A 169 1.09 6.30 -29.38
CA ASP A 169 0.21 5.61 -30.33
C ASP A 169 -1.27 5.94 -30.08
N PHE A 170 -1.65 6.29 -28.84
CA PHE A 170 -3.04 6.43 -28.43
C PHE A 170 -3.47 7.86 -28.15
N LYS A 171 -2.56 8.82 -27.93
CA LYS A 171 -2.87 10.19 -27.51
C LYS A 171 -3.82 10.98 -28.40
N ASN A 172 -3.93 10.60 -29.67
CA ASN A 172 -4.79 11.26 -30.65
C ASN A 172 -6.13 10.55 -30.89
N LEU A 173 -6.40 9.44 -30.18
CA LEU A 173 -7.68 8.74 -30.32
C LEU A 173 -8.82 9.54 -29.71
N PRO A 174 -10.03 9.45 -30.30
CA PRO A 174 -11.22 10.09 -29.74
C PRO A 174 -11.49 9.57 -28.31
N THR A 175 -11.72 10.49 -27.38
CA THR A 175 -12.10 10.17 -26.01
C THR A 175 -13.55 10.58 -25.76
N PRO A 176 -14.50 9.62 -25.71
CA PRO A 176 -15.86 9.90 -25.28
C PRO A 176 -15.87 10.38 -23.82
N ARG A 177 -17.02 10.84 -23.33
CA ARG A 177 -17.14 11.47 -21.99
C ARG A 177 -16.93 10.50 -20.80
N GLU A 178 -16.71 9.21 -21.04
CA GLU A 178 -16.48 8.23 -19.96
C GLU A 178 -15.08 8.44 -19.39
N ILE A 179 -15.03 8.61 -18.08
CA ILE A 179 -13.78 8.79 -17.31
C ILE A 179 -13.67 7.71 -16.23
N LEU A 180 -12.42 7.43 -15.83
CA LEU A 180 -12.12 6.60 -14.66
C LEU A 180 -11.17 7.41 -13.74
N PRO A 181 -11.65 7.82 -12.52
CA PRO A 181 -10.83 8.55 -11.57
C PRO A 181 -9.65 7.75 -11.05
N ALA A 182 -8.59 8.44 -10.60
CA ALA A 182 -7.37 7.83 -10.08
C ALA A 182 -7.63 6.85 -8.93
N ASP A 183 -8.56 7.16 -8.03
CA ASP A 183 -8.91 6.31 -6.88
C ASP A 183 -9.51 4.95 -7.27
N ASN A 184 -9.85 4.77 -8.53
CA ASN A 184 -10.35 3.50 -9.05
C ASN A 184 -9.25 2.57 -9.55
N TYR A 185 -7.99 3.01 -9.53
CA TYR A 185 -6.85 2.21 -9.96
C TYR A 185 -6.14 1.59 -8.76
N PRO A 186 -5.64 0.35 -8.86
CA PRO A 186 -4.82 -0.26 -7.83
C PRO A 186 -3.39 0.32 -7.78
N VAL A 187 -3.04 1.16 -8.74
CA VAL A 187 -1.74 1.79 -8.90
C VAL A 187 -1.91 3.31 -9.02
N LYS A 188 -0.91 4.08 -8.56
CA LYS A 188 -0.88 5.53 -8.75
C LYS A 188 -0.71 5.85 -10.23
N ILE A 189 -1.70 6.52 -10.81
CA ILE A 189 -1.64 6.94 -12.21
C ILE A 189 -0.83 8.22 -12.39
N GLN A 190 -0.20 8.36 -13.56
CA GLN A 190 0.57 9.53 -13.97
C GLN A 190 0.14 9.97 -15.38
N ALA A 191 0.41 11.22 -15.73
CA ALA A 191 0.21 11.69 -17.09
C ALA A 191 1.12 10.92 -18.06
N GLY A 192 0.64 10.70 -19.26
CA GLY A 192 1.37 9.94 -20.29
C GLY A 192 1.23 8.42 -20.18
N GLN A 193 0.28 7.92 -19.39
CA GLN A 193 0.05 6.49 -19.26
C GLN A 193 -1.20 6.04 -20.00
N VAL A 194 -1.16 4.79 -20.48
CA VAL A 194 -2.28 4.10 -21.13
C VAL A 194 -2.59 2.83 -20.36
N PHE A 195 -3.87 2.59 -20.10
CA PHE A 195 -4.35 1.43 -19.37
C PHE A 195 -5.34 0.62 -20.20
N ALA A 196 -5.18 -0.69 -20.17
CA ALA A 196 -6.18 -1.66 -20.60
C ALA A 196 -6.88 -2.23 -19.37
N VAL A 197 -8.19 -2.19 -19.33
CA VAL A 197 -9.00 -2.69 -18.22
C VAL A 197 -9.97 -3.75 -18.75
N GLU A 198 -9.81 -4.96 -18.26
CA GLU A 198 -10.71 -6.08 -18.52
C GLU A 198 -11.83 -6.10 -17.49
N TYR A 199 -13.06 -6.08 -17.95
CA TYR A 199 -14.24 -6.21 -17.11
C TYR A 199 -14.86 -7.61 -17.31
N LEU A 200 -14.91 -8.40 -16.26
CA LEU A 200 -15.71 -9.62 -16.20
C LEU A 200 -17.14 -9.24 -15.80
N MET A 201 -18.10 -9.53 -16.67
CA MET A 201 -19.50 -9.21 -16.47
C MET A 201 -20.22 -10.29 -15.64
N SER A 202 -21.39 -9.96 -15.10
CA SER A 202 -22.20 -10.88 -14.29
C SER A 202 -22.70 -12.09 -15.07
N ASP A 203 -22.85 -11.98 -16.40
CA ASP A 203 -23.24 -13.07 -17.30
C ASP A 203 -22.05 -13.95 -17.75
N GLY A 204 -20.82 -13.64 -17.29
CA GLY A 204 -19.61 -14.35 -17.62
C GLY A 204 -18.91 -13.86 -18.89
N SER A 205 -19.46 -12.87 -19.57
CA SER A 205 -18.80 -12.23 -20.71
C SER A 205 -17.67 -11.30 -20.24
N THR A 206 -16.80 -10.94 -21.16
CA THR A 206 -15.66 -10.05 -20.91
C THR A 206 -15.73 -8.84 -21.83
N GLU A 207 -15.51 -7.65 -21.29
CA GLU A 207 -15.40 -6.40 -22.02
C GLU A 207 -14.03 -5.76 -21.75
N TRP A 208 -13.31 -5.34 -22.79
CA TRP A 208 -12.09 -4.55 -22.68
C TRP A 208 -12.37 -3.08 -22.89
N LYS A 209 -11.88 -2.25 -21.98
CA LYS A 209 -11.90 -0.79 -22.12
C LYS A 209 -10.49 -0.25 -21.99
N TYR A 210 -10.18 0.74 -22.80
CA TYR A 210 -8.86 1.37 -22.83
C TYR A 210 -8.95 2.82 -22.38
N TYR A 211 -8.03 3.23 -21.54
CA TYR A 211 -8.04 4.54 -20.91
C TYR A 211 -6.69 5.21 -21.07
N ILE A 212 -6.71 6.53 -21.29
CA ILE A 212 -5.51 7.35 -21.39
C ILE A 212 -5.48 8.40 -20.27
N SER A 213 -4.33 8.56 -19.63
CA SER A 213 -4.05 9.64 -18.69
C SER A 213 -3.26 10.73 -19.41
N ASP A 214 -3.93 11.80 -19.79
CA ASP A 214 -3.32 12.95 -20.49
C ASP A 214 -2.93 14.10 -19.53
N GLY A 215 -2.96 13.85 -18.22
CA GLY A 215 -2.69 14.84 -17.19
C GLY A 215 -3.92 15.66 -16.78
N THR A 216 -5.10 15.39 -17.32
CA THR A 216 -6.33 16.10 -16.92
C THR A 216 -6.65 15.81 -15.46
N VAL A 217 -6.94 16.87 -14.69
CA VAL A 217 -7.35 16.83 -13.30
C VAL A 217 -8.82 17.23 -13.18
N GLN A 218 -9.60 16.44 -12.45
CA GLN A 218 -10.99 16.77 -12.12
C GLN A 218 -11.18 16.59 -10.61
N ASN A 219 -11.79 17.57 -9.95
CA ASN A 219 -11.99 17.59 -8.49
C ASN A 219 -10.69 17.34 -7.67
N GLY A 220 -9.55 17.87 -8.16
CA GLY A 220 -8.26 17.74 -7.51
C GLY A 220 -7.56 16.40 -7.72
N GLN A 221 -8.13 15.47 -8.51
CA GLN A 221 -7.56 14.17 -8.83
C GLN A 221 -7.27 14.02 -10.33
N LEU A 222 -6.21 13.29 -10.66
CA LEU A 222 -6.01 12.84 -12.02
C LEU A 222 -7.17 11.93 -12.45
N ILE A 223 -7.54 12.05 -13.71
CA ILE A 223 -8.51 11.16 -14.34
C ILE A 223 -7.90 10.52 -15.57
N THR A 224 -8.42 9.36 -15.93
CA THR A 224 -8.20 8.78 -17.25
C THR A 224 -9.47 8.92 -18.09
N LYS A 225 -9.30 9.08 -19.39
CA LYS A 225 -10.39 9.17 -20.36
C LYS A 225 -10.47 7.88 -21.15
N ARG A 226 -11.68 7.30 -21.27
CA ARG A 226 -11.88 6.15 -22.14
C ARG A 226 -11.55 6.53 -23.58
N MET A 227 -10.83 5.69 -24.28
CA MET A 227 -10.57 5.83 -25.71
C MET A 227 -11.60 5.02 -26.52
N LYS A 228 -11.96 5.55 -27.67
CA LYS A 228 -12.72 4.78 -28.66
C LYS A 228 -11.74 4.01 -29.53
N MET A 229 -11.73 2.70 -29.32
CA MET A 229 -10.97 1.78 -30.19
C MET A 229 -11.76 1.50 -31.46
N GLU A 230 -11.07 1.36 -32.58
CA GLU A 230 -11.69 1.02 -33.87
C GLU A 230 -11.97 -0.48 -33.98
#